data_e96f2facd6e1e3cc1aa6ba9640687c72
#
_entry.id   e96f2facd6e1e3cc1aa6ba9640687c72
#
_cell.length_a   1.000
_cell.length_b   1.000
_cell.length_c   1.000
_cell.angle_alpha   90.00
_cell.angle_beta   90.00
_cell.angle_gamma   90.00
#
_symmetry.space_group_name_H-M   'P 1'
#
loop_
_entity.id
_entity.type
_entity.pdbx_description
1 polymer ?
#
loop_
_entity_poly.entity_id
_entity_poly.type
_entity_poly.pdbx_seq_one_letter_code
_entity_poly.pdbx_strand_id
1 'polypeptide(L)'
;KLKEKISTKTRAILICNPSNPTGYLYSEKEIRALIEIAVEKDIFIIVDEVYREFIYTDESHYSVLKDESGSQHAIMIDSVSQRYSLGGARVGCMISKNKELMAMALKFAHLRLSPPTLALLASEAAIKAPPSYLKGVIQEYTQRKNVIIAALEKINGVAVSNPMGAFYCIVKLPVDSAEAFSKFLLTDFEDNGQTVMLAPAAGFYSSQELGKDQVRLAFVLESSKLKRAAEIIQKALEVYKNS
;
A
#
# COMPACT_ATOMS: atom_id res chain seq x y z
N LYS A 1 -0.58 21.95 9.48
CA LYS A 1 -0.51 20.72 10.30
C LYS A 1 0.76 19.90 10.04
N LEU A 2 1.14 19.56 8.76
CA LEU A 2 2.37 18.79 8.51
C LEU A 2 3.63 19.62 8.89
N LYS A 3 3.72 20.89 8.47
CA LYS A 3 4.83 21.77 8.79
C LYS A 3 5.10 21.90 10.32
N GLU A 4 4.06 21.83 11.13
CA GLU A 4 4.13 21.88 12.60
C GLU A 4 4.75 20.61 13.23
N LYS A 5 4.76 19.50 12.48
CA LYS A 5 5.35 18.22 12.90
C LYS A 5 6.85 18.12 12.56
N ILE A 6 7.35 19.00 11.69
CA ILE A 6 8.75 19.03 11.27
C ILE A 6 9.58 19.76 12.31
N SER A 7 10.63 19.12 12.78
CA SER A 7 11.59 19.67 13.76
C SER A 7 13.02 19.63 13.21
N THR A 8 13.97 20.14 13.95
CA THR A 8 15.41 20.07 13.63
C THR A 8 15.95 18.63 13.55
N LYS A 9 15.21 17.65 14.09
CA LYS A 9 15.54 16.21 14.02
C LYS A 9 14.97 15.53 12.77
N THR A 10 14.00 16.16 12.08
CA THR A 10 13.38 15.58 10.87
C THR A 10 14.40 15.61 9.73
N ARG A 11 14.56 14.48 9.04
CA ARG A 11 15.46 14.32 7.88
C ARG A 11 14.72 14.03 6.59
N ALA A 12 13.54 13.44 6.69
CA ALA A 12 12.73 13.09 5.52
C ALA A 12 11.24 13.02 5.85
N ILE A 13 10.41 13.18 4.81
CA ILE A 13 9.01 12.80 4.77
C ILE A 13 8.92 11.52 3.95
N LEU A 14 8.32 10.47 4.50
CA LEU A 14 8.09 9.20 3.80
C LEU A 14 6.60 9.05 3.53
N ILE A 15 6.23 8.82 2.27
CA ILE A 15 4.87 8.48 1.85
C ILE A 15 4.88 7.29 0.90
N CYS A 16 3.74 6.61 0.78
CA CYS A 16 3.48 5.62 -0.26
C CYS A 16 2.37 6.15 -1.18
N ASN A 17 2.60 6.17 -2.50
CA ASN A 17 1.67 6.74 -3.46
C ASN A 17 1.53 5.84 -4.72
N PRO A 18 0.38 5.20 -4.95
CA PRO A 18 -0.79 5.04 -4.06
C PRO A 18 -0.47 4.33 -2.74
N SER A 19 -1.23 4.63 -1.70
CA SER A 19 -0.89 4.30 -0.31
C SER A 19 -1.20 2.85 0.08
N ASN A 20 -0.26 2.19 0.68
CA ASN A 20 -0.47 1.09 1.60
C ASN A 20 -0.37 1.68 3.03
N PRO A 21 -1.42 1.62 3.87
CA PRO A 21 -2.54 0.66 3.84
C PRO A 21 -3.87 1.20 3.27
N THR A 22 -3.98 2.50 2.95
CA THR A 22 -5.28 3.16 2.79
C THR A 22 -5.85 3.11 1.38
N GLY A 23 -5.04 2.82 0.37
CA GLY A 23 -5.43 2.95 -1.03
C GLY A 23 -5.59 4.40 -1.52
N TYR A 24 -5.13 5.39 -0.72
CA TYR A 24 -5.20 6.79 -1.08
C TYR A 24 -4.23 7.11 -2.22
N LEU A 25 -4.68 7.89 -3.20
CA LEU A 25 -3.87 8.42 -4.28
C LEU A 25 -3.64 9.92 -4.04
N TYR A 26 -2.39 10.30 -3.84
CA TYR A 26 -2.05 11.72 -3.72
C TYR A 26 -2.16 12.41 -5.07
N SER A 27 -2.87 13.53 -5.10
CA SER A 27 -2.98 14.40 -6.26
C SER A 27 -1.64 15.09 -6.57
N GLU A 28 -1.47 15.56 -7.82
CA GLU A 28 -0.32 16.38 -8.20
C GLU A 28 -0.12 17.58 -7.27
N LYS A 29 -1.22 18.26 -6.91
CA LYS A 29 -1.19 19.41 -5.99
C LYS A 29 -0.61 19.05 -4.62
N GLU A 30 -0.98 17.89 -4.08
CA GLU A 30 -0.48 17.42 -2.78
C GLU A 30 0.98 17.02 -2.87
N ILE A 31 1.40 16.32 -3.93
CA ILE A 31 2.82 15.96 -4.12
C ILE A 31 3.66 17.22 -4.25
N ARG A 32 3.25 18.22 -5.05
CA ARG A 32 3.95 19.51 -5.15
C ARG A 32 4.05 20.22 -3.81
N ALA A 33 2.98 20.28 -3.04
CA ALA A 33 2.99 20.89 -1.71
C ALA A 33 3.95 20.18 -0.73
N LEU A 34 4.08 18.85 -0.83
CA LEU A 34 5.05 18.08 -0.05
C LEU A 34 6.49 18.37 -0.48
N ILE A 35 6.73 18.49 -1.78
CA ILE A 35 8.03 18.87 -2.35
C ILE A 35 8.43 20.28 -1.89
N GLU A 36 7.52 21.26 -1.97
CA GLU A 36 7.76 22.63 -1.48
C GLU A 36 8.18 22.64 0.00
N ILE A 37 7.51 21.84 0.83
CA ILE A 37 7.87 21.69 2.24
C ILE A 37 9.27 21.08 2.39
N ALA A 38 9.58 20.05 1.61
CA ALA A 38 10.89 19.39 1.67
C ALA A 38 12.03 20.36 1.29
N VAL A 39 11.83 21.14 0.25
CA VAL A 39 12.80 22.19 -0.18
C VAL A 39 12.91 23.29 0.87
N GLU A 40 11.80 23.85 1.38
CA GLU A 40 11.78 24.90 2.40
C GLU A 40 12.52 24.49 3.69
N LYS A 41 12.40 23.21 4.07
CA LYS A 41 12.96 22.69 5.32
C LYS A 41 14.31 22.00 5.14
N ASP A 42 14.83 21.95 3.92
CA ASP A 42 16.07 21.24 3.56
C ASP A 42 16.08 19.78 4.05
N ILE A 43 14.99 19.06 3.76
CA ILE A 43 14.80 17.63 4.08
C ILE A 43 14.46 16.86 2.81
N PHE A 44 14.58 15.53 2.86
CA PHE A 44 14.18 14.69 1.74
C PHE A 44 12.68 14.38 1.75
N ILE A 45 12.14 14.14 0.55
CA ILE A 45 10.85 13.46 0.37
C ILE A 45 11.10 12.10 -0.29
N ILE A 46 10.73 11.03 0.41
CA ILE A 46 10.86 9.64 -0.03
C ILE A 46 9.46 9.16 -0.40
N VAL A 47 9.27 8.76 -1.66
CA VAL A 47 7.99 8.29 -2.15
C VAL A 47 8.14 6.85 -2.63
N ASP A 48 7.44 5.93 -1.97
CA ASP A 48 7.28 4.55 -2.43
C ASP A 48 6.18 4.53 -3.51
N GLU A 49 6.58 4.33 -4.77
CA GLU A 49 5.69 4.34 -5.94
C GLU A 49 5.41 2.94 -6.50
N VAL A 50 5.64 1.87 -5.73
CA VAL A 50 5.48 0.48 -6.19
C VAL A 50 4.06 0.13 -6.66
N TYR A 51 3.05 0.90 -6.27
CA TYR A 51 1.65 0.72 -6.66
C TYR A 51 1.20 1.68 -7.76
N ARG A 52 2.06 2.47 -8.37
CA ARG A 52 1.71 3.55 -9.30
C ARG A 52 0.85 3.14 -10.50
N GLU A 53 0.88 1.88 -10.90
CA GLU A 53 0.04 1.35 -11.99
C GLU A 53 -1.37 0.95 -11.53
N PHE A 54 -1.55 0.72 -10.22
CA PHE A 54 -2.83 0.30 -9.64
C PHE A 54 -3.66 1.53 -9.28
N ILE A 55 -4.40 2.08 -10.26
CA ILE A 55 -5.26 3.25 -10.10
C ILE A 55 -6.65 2.88 -10.62
N TYR A 56 -7.68 3.26 -9.87
CA TYR A 56 -9.08 2.88 -10.08
C TYR A 56 -10.00 4.07 -10.29
N THR A 57 -9.43 5.25 -10.51
CA THR A 57 -10.12 6.52 -10.78
C THR A 57 -9.66 7.08 -12.12
N ASP A 58 -10.28 8.16 -12.58
CA ASP A 58 -9.86 8.89 -13.78
C ASP A 58 -8.61 9.75 -13.55
N GLU A 59 -8.13 9.83 -12.31
CA GLU A 59 -6.91 10.56 -12.00
C GLU A 59 -5.67 9.74 -12.40
N SER A 60 -4.59 10.44 -12.69
CA SER A 60 -3.31 9.83 -13.01
C SER A 60 -2.32 9.96 -11.86
N HIS A 61 -1.46 8.95 -11.69
CA HIS A 61 -0.34 9.02 -10.76
C HIS A 61 0.63 10.15 -11.16
N TYR A 62 0.97 11.00 -10.18
CA TYR A 62 2.01 12.00 -10.33
C TYR A 62 3.27 11.55 -9.56
N SER A 63 4.34 11.21 -10.30
CA SER A 63 5.61 10.80 -9.70
C SER A 63 6.33 11.99 -9.09
N VAL A 64 6.95 11.79 -7.92
CA VAL A 64 7.79 12.79 -7.27
C VAL A 64 8.97 13.26 -8.12
N LEU A 65 9.41 12.44 -9.08
CA LEU A 65 10.52 12.77 -9.99
C LEU A 65 10.12 13.65 -11.17
N LYS A 66 8.82 13.91 -11.38
CA LYS A 66 8.35 14.85 -12.43
C LYS A 66 8.60 16.31 -12.05
N ASP A 67 8.69 16.62 -10.77
CA ASP A 67 8.88 17.99 -10.30
C ASP A 67 10.37 18.36 -10.26
N GLU A 68 10.78 19.27 -11.13
CA GLU A 68 12.17 19.74 -11.19
C GLU A 68 12.56 20.64 -9.99
N SER A 69 11.60 21.35 -9.40
CA SER A 69 11.87 22.27 -8.27
C SER A 69 12.39 21.54 -7.04
N GLY A 70 11.96 20.30 -6.84
CA GLY A 70 12.38 19.43 -5.74
C GLY A 70 13.36 18.34 -6.12
N SER A 71 13.98 18.41 -7.31
CA SER A 71 14.77 17.32 -7.87
C SER A 71 15.93 16.84 -6.99
N GLN A 72 16.54 17.75 -6.17
CA GLN A 72 17.64 17.42 -5.26
C GLN A 72 17.15 16.82 -3.93
N HIS A 73 15.88 16.99 -3.58
CA HIS A 73 15.25 16.50 -2.35
C HIS A 73 14.39 15.24 -2.56
N ALA A 74 14.07 14.90 -3.80
CA ALA A 74 13.18 13.80 -4.14
C ALA A 74 13.91 12.47 -4.26
N ILE A 75 13.34 11.45 -3.62
CA ILE A 75 13.76 10.05 -3.70
C ILE A 75 12.54 9.21 -4.04
N MET A 76 12.58 8.48 -5.16
CA MET A 76 11.58 7.50 -5.54
C MET A 76 12.08 6.10 -5.23
N ILE A 77 11.20 5.29 -4.64
CA ILE A 77 11.39 3.85 -4.46
C ILE A 77 10.42 3.13 -5.39
N ASP A 78 10.92 2.13 -6.11
CA ASP A 78 10.11 1.29 -6.99
C ASP A 78 10.59 -0.17 -6.97
N SER A 79 9.73 -1.09 -7.40
CA SER A 79 10.09 -2.50 -7.53
C SER A 79 9.25 -3.22 -8.58
N VAL A 80 9.72 -4.39 -9.01
CA VAL A 80 8.98 -5.31 -9.87
C VAL A 80 7.96 -6.16 -9.08
N SER A 81 8.00 -6.10 -7.76
CA SER A 81 7.26 -6.99 -6.86
C SER A 81 5.77 -6.95 -7.08
N GLN A 82 5.18 -5.77 -7.16
CA GLN A 82 3.73 -5.60 -7.22
C GLN A 82 3.22 -5.62 -8.66
N ARG A 83 3.82 -4.81 -9.50
CA ARG A 83 3.46 -4.60 -10.91
C ARG A 83 3.50 -5.87 -11.74
N TYR A 84 4.49 -6.73 -11.49
CA TYR A 84 4.72 -7.95 -12.27
C TYR A 84 4.56 -9.23 -11.46
N SER A 85 3.96 -9.15 -10.27
CA SER A 85 3.79 -10.30 -9.36
C SER A 85 5.12 -11.03 -9.05
N LEU A 86 6.24 -10.29 -9.05
CA LEU A 86 7.59 -10.79 -8.83
C LEU A 86 8.11 -10.51 -7.41
N GLY A 87 7.24 -10.54 -6.41
CA GLY A 87 7.62 -10.28 -5.02
C GLY A 87 8.73 -11.20 -4.50
N GLY A 88 8.78 -12.44 -4.97
CA GLY A 88 9.84 -13.41 -4.65
C GLY A 88 11.19 -13.12 -5.29
N ALA A 89 11.24 -12.32 -6.36
CA ALA A 89 12.50 -11.96 -7.03
C ALA A 89 13.39 -11.03 -6.19
N ARG A 90 12.82 -10.28 -5.25
CA ARG A 90 13.52 -9.32 -4.37
C ARG A 90 14.31 -8.26 -5.13
N VAL A 91 13.73 -7.71 -6.22
CA VAL A 91 14.33 -6.67 -7.06
C VAL A 91 13.55 -5.37 -6.94
N GLY A 92 14.23 -4.32 -6.57
CA GLY A 92 13.72 -2.95 -6.48
C GLY A 92 14.83 -1.95 -6.75
N CYS A 93 14.48 -0.68 -6.84
CA CYS A 93 15.42 0.40 -7.08
C CYS A 93 15.09 1.64 -6.25
N MET A 94 16.12 2.43 -5.99
CA MET A 94 16.03 3.79 -5.50
C MET A 94 16.50 4.73 -6.61
N ILE A 95 15.75 5.79 -6.85
CA ILE A 95 16.01 6.74 -7.92
C ILE A 95 15.96 8.16 -7.34
N SER A 96 16.98 8.96 -7.64
CA SER A 96 17.03 10.38 -7.31
C SER A 96 17.89 11.11 -8.34
N LYS A 97 17.61 12.41 -8.55
CA LYS A 97 18.46 13.30 -9.35
C LYS A 97 19.62 13.88 -8.52
N ASN A 98 19.63 13.71 -7.21
CA ASN A 98 20.71 14.11 -6.32
C ASN A 98 21.89 13.14 -6.45
N LYS A 99 22.95 13.58 -7.13
CA LYS A 99 24.13 12.77 -7.43
C LYS A 99 24.92 12.37 -6.19
N GLU A 100 25.00 13.25 -5.20
CA GLU A 100 25.70 12.97 -3.94
C GLU A 100 25.00 11.86 -3.16
N LEU A 101 23.67 11.99 -3.01
CA LEU A 101 22.85 10.96 -2.40
C LEU A 101 23.00 9.63 -3.12
N MET A 102 22.94 9.61 -4.45
CA MET A 102 23.09 8.37 -5.23
C MET A 102 24.47 7.75 -5.08
N ALA A 103 25.53 8.55 -5.00
CA ALA A 103 26.88 8.04 -4.76
C ALA A 103 27.01 7.41 -3.36
N MET A 104 26.37 7.98 -2.36
CA MET A 104 26.31 7.39 -1.00
C MET A 104 25.48 6.09 -0.99
N ALA A 105 24.32 6.10 -1.62
CA ALA A 105 23.46 4.91 -1.73
C ALA A 105 24.16 3.75 -2.43
N LEU A 106 24.97 4.03 -3.47
CA LEU A 106 25.76 3.02 -4.17
C LEU A 106 26.78 2.34 -3.25
N LYS A 107 27.41 3.08 -2.34
CA LYS A 107 28.32 2.48 -1.34
C LYS A 107 27.62 1.46 -0.46
N PHE A 108 26.40 1.79 0.03
CA PHE A 108 25.58 0.84 0.78
C PHE A 108 25.11 -0.34 -0.06
N ALA A 109 24.79 -0.12 -1.33
CA ALA A 109 24.42 -1.19 -2.25
C ALA A 109 25.58 -2.18 -2.46
N HIS A 110 26.82 -1.72 -2.57
CA HIS A 110 28.00 -2.57 -2.64
C HIS A 110 28.19 -3.44 -1.40
N LEU A 111 27.91 -2.92 -0.21
CA LEU A 111 27.97 -3.71 1.04
C LEU A 111 26.91 -4.82 1.08
N ARG A 112 25.72 -4.55 0.51
CA ARG A 112 24.61 -5.50 0.47
C ARG A 112 24.73 -6.51 -0.66
N LEU A 113 25.52 -6.23 -1.68
CA LEU A 113 25.65 -6.95 -2.95
C LEU A 113 24.40 -6.83 -3.86
N SER A 114 24.49 -7.38 -5.06
CA SER A 114 23.42 -7.34 -6.06
C SER A 114 22.31 -8.34 -5.74
N PRO A 115 21.09 -8.12 -6.26
CA PRO A 115 20.08 -9.17 -6.31
C PRO A 115 20.58 -10.39 -7.11
N PRO A 116 19.98 -11.58 -6.93
CA PRO A 116 20.35 -12.78 -7.68
C PRO A 116 20.22 -12.57 -9.19
N THR A 117 21.17 -13.10 -9.96
CA THR A 117 21.22 -12.93 -11.44
C THR A 117 19.93 -13.39 -12.11
N LEU A 118 19.36 -14.54 -11.71
CA LEU A 118 18.09 -15.04 -12.27
C LEU A 118 16.94 -14.07 -12.02
N ALA A 119 16.89 -13.45 -10.85
CA ALA A 119 15.89 -12.45 -10.51
C ALA A 119 16.02 -11.17 -11.34
N LEU A 120 17.26 -10.74 -11.65
CA LEU A 120 17.52 -9.62 -12.54
C LEU A 120 17.07 -9.91 -13.97
N LEU A 121 17.39 -11.09 -14.53
CA LEU A 121 16.95 -11.52 -15.85
C LEU A 121 15.43 -11.60 -15.96
N ALA A 122 14.77 -12.18 -14.94
CA ALA A 122 13.31 -12.23 -14.86
C ALA A 122 12.70 -10.81 -14.80
N SER A 123 13.31 -9.90 -14.04
CA SER A 123 12.87 -8.50 -13.95
C SER A 123 13.04 -7.75 -15.26
N GLU A 124 14.14 -7.96 -15.97
CA GLU A 124 14.38 -7.40 -17.31
C GLU A 124 13.32 -7.86 -18.31
N ALA A 125 12.99 -9.16 -18.30
CA ALA A 125 11.93 -9.69 -19.16
C ALA A 125 10.55 -9.10 -18.79
N ALA A 126 10.25 -8.96 -17.50
CA ALA A 126 8.99 -8.40 -17.03
C ALA A 126 8.79 -6.94 -17.46
N ILE A 127 9.85 -6.11 -17.39
CA ILE A 127 9.79 -4.70 -17.82
C ILE A 127 9.49 -4.57 -19.33
N LYS A 128 9.85 -5.58 -20.12
CA LYS A 128 9.57 -5.65 -21.55
C LYS A 128 8.18 -6.20 -21.88
N ALA A 129 7.37 -6.55 -20.88
CA ALA A 129 5.99 -7.02 -21.09
C ALA A 129 5.16 -5.98 -21.86
N PRO A 130 4.26 -6.41 -22.76
CA PRO A 130 3.45 -5.49 -23.53
C PRO A 130 2.49 -4.70 -22.63
N PRO A 131 2.10 -3.46 -23.00
CA PRO A 131 1.16 -2.64 -22.21
C PRO A 131 -0.19 -3.33 -21.91
N SER A 132 -0.61 -4.27 -22.77
CA SER A 132 -1.82 -5.08 -22.57
C SER A 132 -1.77 -5.92 -21.29
N TYR A 133 -0.58 -6.35 -20.84
CA TYR A 133 -0.41 -7.07 -19.60
C TYR A 133 -0.91 -6.25 -18.40
N LEU A 134 -0.37 -5.04 -18.23
CA LEU A 134 -0.76 -4.15 -17.12
C LEU A 134 -2.22 -3.75 -17.20
N LYS A 135 -2.74 -3.50 -18.42
CA LYS A 135 -4.17 -3.21 -18.61
C LYS A 135 -5.06 -4.35 -18.10
N GLY A 136 -4.71 -5.59 -18.41
CA GLY A 136 -5.43 -6.78 -17.92
C GLY A 136 -5.34 -6.91 -16.40
N VAL A 137 -4.16 -6.69 -15.81
CA VAL A 137 -3.96 -6.70 -14.35
C VAL A 137 -4.84 -5.66 -13.67
N ILE A 138 -4.86 -4.42 -14.16
CA ILE A 138 -5.66 -3.34 -13.56
C ILE A 138 -7.16 -3.66 -13.65
N GLN A 139 -7.64 -4.20 -14.79
CA GLN A 139 -9.03 -4.61 -14.93
C GLN A 139 -9.43 -5.67 -13.90
N GLU A 140 -8.60 -6.69 -13.72
CA GLU A 140 -8.81 -7.74 -12.72
C GLU A 140 -8.87 -7.18 -11.30
N TYR A 141 -7.91 -6.32 -10.92
CA TYR A 141 -7.89 -5.72 -9.59
C TYR A 141 -9.04 -4.74 -9.37
N THR A 142 -9.50 -4.04 -10.39
CA THR A 142 -10.71 -3.21 -10.33
C THR A 142 -11.94 -4.06 -10.01
N GLN A 143 -12.07 -5.22 -10.66
CA GLN A 143 -13.16 -6.16 -10.39
C GLN A 143 -13.08 -6.70 -8.96
N ARG A 144 -11.91 -7.14 -8.52
CA ARG A 144 -11.68 -7.62 -7.14
C ARG A 144 -12.05 -6.58 -6.10
N LYS A 145 -11.58 -5.34 -6.29
CA LYS A 145 -11.94 -4.20 -5.45
C LYS A 145 -13.46 -4.04 -5.35
N ASN A 146 -14.15 -3.95 -6.48
CA ASN A 146 -15.58 -3.72 -6.52
C ASN A 146 -16.36 -4.85 -5.84
N VAL A 147 -15.95 -6.09 -6.05
CA VAL A 147 -16.56 -7.27 -5.43
C VAL A 147 -16.45 -7.27 -3.92
N ILE A 148 -15.25 -7.02 -3.37
CA ILE A 148 -15.05 -7.08 -1.92
C ILE A 148 -15.70 -5.89 -1.22
N ILE A 149 -15.61 -4.69 -1.77
CA ILE A 149 -16.23 -3.50 -1.18
C ILE A 149 -17.74 -3.68 -1.12
N ALA A 150 -18.37 -4.05 -2.25
CA ALA A 150 -19.82 -4.27 -2.29
C ALA A 150 -20.30 -5.39 -1.37
N ALA A 151 -19.46 -6.38 -1.07
CA ALA A 151 -19.77 -7.43 -0.12
C ALA A 151 -19.65 -6.95 1.33
N LEU A 152 -18.60 -6.20 1.67
CA LEU A 152 -18.37 -5.68 3.02
C LEU A 152 -19.39 -4.61 3.42
N GLU A 153 -19.81 -3.74 2.50
CA GLU A 153 -20.83 -2.70 2.75
C GLU A 153 -22.20 -3.26 3.14
N LYS A 154 -22.47 -4.54 2.86
CA LYS A 154 -23.71 -5.21 3.25
C LYS A 154 -23.69 -5.70 4.70
N ILE A 155 -22.53 -5.74 5.34
CA ILE A 155 -22.38 -6.23 6.70
C ILE A 155 -22.73 -5.10 7.68
N ASN A 156 -23.70 -5.33 8.54
CA ASN A 156 -24.17 -4.31 9.49
C ASN A 156 -23.05 -3.84 10.44
N GLY A 157 -22.85 -2.53 10.50
CA GLY A 157 -21.84 -1.90 11.34
C GLY A 157 -20.42 -1.89 10.77
N VAL A 158 -20.21 -2.46 9.60
CA VAL A 158 -18.92 -2.37 8.86
C VAL A 158 -18.89 -1.10 8.03
N ALA A 159 -17.76 -0.39 8.05
CA ALA A 159 -17.50 0.71 7.13
C ALA A 159 -16.17 0.44 6.40
N VAL A 160 -16.16 0.64 5.10
CA VAL A 160 -15.00 0.38 4.26
C VAL A 160 -14.59 1.64 3.51
N SER A 161 -13.27 1.93 3.45
CA SER A 161 -12.74 2.98 2.60
C SER A 161 -12.78 2.52 1.13
N ASN A 162 -13.16 3.43 0.21
CA ASN A 162 -13.06 3.14 -1.22
C ASN A 162 -11.67 3.53 -1.73
N PRO A 163 -10.76 2.57 -1.99
CA PRO A 163 -9.40 2.88 -2.40
C PRO A 163 -9.37 3.45 -3.82
N MET A 164 -8.58 4.50 -4.02
CA MET A 164 -8.31 5.11 -5.32
C MET A 164 -7.18 4.38 -6.05
N GLY A 165 -6.32 3.69 -5.31
CA GLY A 165 -5.20 2.93 -5.87
C GLY A 165 -4.68 1.83 -4.93
N ALA A 166 -3.54 1.22 -5.28
CA ALA A 166 -2.96 0.04 -4.63
C ALA A 166 -3.95 -1.15 -4.63
N PHE A 167 -3.84 -2.10 -3.72
CA PHE A 167 -4.80 -3.21 -3.59
C PHE A 167 -5.15 -3.50 -2.13
N TYR A 168 -5.29 -2.40 -1.36
CA TYR A 168 -5.68 -2.42 0.04
C TYR A 168 -6.84 -1.47 0.30
N CYS A 169 -7.62 -1.80 1.31
CA CYS A 169 -8.56 -0.88 1.92
C CYS A 169 -8.51 -1.00 3.45
N ILE A 170 -8.91 0.06 4.13
CA ILE A 170 -9.15 0.05 5.57
C ILE A 170 -10.62 -0.28 5.79
N VAL A 171 -10.87 -1.25 6.64
CA VAL A 171 -12.20 -1.69 7.04
C VAL A 171 -12.35 -1.44 8.54
N LYS A 172 -13.34 -0.64 8.92
CA LYS A 172 -13.78 -0.48 10.30
C LYS A 172 -14.79 -1.56 10.61
N LEU A 173 -14.56 -2.29 11.70
CA LEU A 173 -15.40 -3.39 12.17
C LEU A 173 -16.18 -2.96 13.41
N PRO A 174 -17.39 -3.50 13.66
CA PRO A 174 -18.16 -3.23 14.86
C PRO A 174 -17.66 -4.07 16.05
N VAL A 175 -16.39 -3.87 16.43
CA VAL A 175 -15.69 -4.57 17.51
C VAL A 175 -14.86 -3.56 18.32
N ASP A 176 -14.59 -3.86 19.58
CA ASP A 176 -13.76 -3.01 20.45
C ASP A 176 -12.27 -3.13 20.12
N SER A 177 -11.83 -4.31 19.66
CA SER A 177 -10.46 -4.59 19.29
C SER A 177 -10.38 -5.45 18.03
N ALA A 178 -9.89 -4.84 16.94
CA ALA A 178 -9.63 -5.56 15.71
C ALA A 178 -8.49 -6.60 15.84
N GLU A 179 -7.56 -6.38 16.77
CA GLU A 179 -6.51 -7.34 17.11
C GLU A 179 -7.09 -8.59 17.76
N ALA A 180 -7.94 -8.42 18.77
CA ALA A 180 -8.64 -9.53 19.43
C ALA A 180 -9.54 -10.30 18.46
N PHE A 181 -10.29 -9.58 17.61
CA PHE A 181 -11.12 -10.19 16.57
C PHE A 181 -10.29 -10.95 15.54
N SER A 182 -9.14 -10.40 15.10
CA SER A 182 -8.25 -11.09 14.17
C SER A 182 -7.63 -12.35 14.78
N LYS A 183 -7.32 -12.32 16.08
CA LYS A 183 -6.88 -13.52 16.82
C LYS A 183 -8.00 -14.56 16.88
N PHE A 184 -9.22 -14.15 17.27
CA PHE A 184 -10.40 -15.02 17.30
C PHE A 184 -10.64 -15.73 15.97
N LEU A 185 -10.54 -15.02 14.83
CA LEU A 185 -10.65 -15.62 13.50
C LEU A 185 -9.65 -16.77 13.26
N LEU A 186 -8.46 -16.71 13.86
CA LEU A 186 -7.40 -17.68 13.62
C LEU A 186 -7.38 -18.84 14.62
N THR A 187 -7.92 -18.63 15.83
CA THR A 187 -7.81 -19.60 16.93
C THR A 187 -9.14 -20.27 17.29
N ASP A 188 -10.26 -19.57 17.14
CA ASP A 188 -11.53 -19.96 17.76
C ASP A 188 -12.69 -20.01 16.76
N PHE A 189 -12.48 -19.58 15.50
CA PHE A 189 -13.54 -19.51 14.50
C PHE A 189 -13.16 -20.16 13.17
N GLU A 190 -14.09 -20.95 12.67
CA GLU A 190 -14.09 -21.44 11.29
C GLU A 190 -15.51 -21.55 10.72
N ASP A 191 -15.66 -21.46 9.41
CA ASP A 191 -16.89 -21.75 8.71
C ASP A 191 -16.58 -22.74 7.56
N ASN A 192 -17.02 -23.99 7.71
CA ASN A 192 -16.71 -25.10 6.81
C ASN A 192 -15.20 -25.31 6.60
N GLY A 193 -14.42 -25.32 7.67
CA GLY A 193 -12.97 -25.50 7.64
C GLY A 193 -12.19 -24.31 7.04
N GLN A 194 -12.81 -23.13 6.96
CA GLN A 194 -12.21 -21.93 6.39
C GLN A 194 -12.26 -20.77 7.37
N THR A 195 -11.22 -19.97 7.38
CA THR A 195 -11.17 -18.69 8.08
C THR A 195 -10.49 -17.61 7.24
N VAL A 196 -10.46 -16.38 7.77
CA VAL A 196 -9.83 -15.22 7.11
C VAL A 196 -8.74 -14.65 8.02
N MET A 197 -7.58 -14.38 7.45
CA MET A 197 -6.51 -13.64 8.12
C MET A 197 -6.62 -12.16 7.75
N LEU A 198 -6.80 -11.30 8.76
CA LEU A 198 -6.86 -9.84 8.64
C LEU A 198 -5.63 -9.21 9.30
N ALA A 199 -5.23 -8.04 8.83
CA ALA A 199 -4.13 -7.28 9.44
C ALA A 199 -4.71 -6.14 10.29
N PRO A 200 -4.62 -6.19 11.65
CA PRO A 200 -5.05 -5.10 12.51
C PRO A 200 -4.39 -3.78 12.12
N ALA A 201 -5.16 -2.69 12.08
CA ALA A 201 -4.67 -1.42 11.55
C ALA A 201 -4.07 -0.50 12.61
N ALA A 202 -4.21 -0.78 13.89
CA ALA A 202 -3.67 0.06 14.97
C ALA A 202 -2.17 0.36 14.80
N GLY A 203 -1.37 -0.61 14.35
CA GLY A 203 0.05 -0.45 14.11
C GLY A 203 0.44 0.50 12.96
N PHE A 204 -0.52 0.93 12.12
CA PHE A 204 -0.28 1.93 11.08
C PHE A 204 -0.46 3.37 11.56
N TYR A 205 -0.93 3.57 12.78
CA TYR A 205 -1.15 4.88 13.38
C TYR A 205 -0.06 5.21 14.40
N SER A 206 0.31 6.48 14.47
CA SER A 206 1.25 6.98 15.48
C SER A 206 0.63 7.12 16.89
N SER A 207 -0.70 7.17 16.97
CA SER A 207 -1.47 7.20 18.21
C SER A 207 -2.08 5.84 18.50
N GLN A 208 -1.87 5.31 19.70
CA GLN A 208 -2.43 4.03 20.14
C GLN A 208 -3.97 4.03 20.26
N GLU A 209 -4.59 5.21 20.25
CA GLU A 209 -6.05 5.35 20.33
C GLU A 209 -6.74 5.20 18.96
N LEU A 210 -5.98 5.30 17.87
CA LEU A 210 -6.52 5.22 16.51
C LEU A 210 -6.42 3.80 15.95
N GLY A 211 -7.38 3.44 15.11
CA GLY A 211 -7.38 2.18 14.36
C GLY A 211 -7.62 0.91 15.17
N LYS A 212 -8.03 1.01 16.44
CA LYS A 212 -8.30 -0.15 17.31
C LYS A 212 -9.38 -1.09 16.76
N ASP A 213 -10.38 -0.51 16.10
CA ASP A 213 -11.51 -1.21 15.48
C ASP A 213 -11.35 -1.39 13.97
N GLN A 214 -10.14 -1.20 13.45
CA GLN A 214 -9.87 -1.22 12.02
C GLN A 214 -8.91 -2.33 11.63
N VAL A 215 -9.11 -2.84 10.41
CA VAL A 215 -8.19 -3.79 9.77
C VAL A 215 -7.82 -3.30 8.38
N ARG A 216 -6.60 -3.63 7.93
CA ARG A 216 -6.26 -3.56 6.52
C ARG A 216 -6.66 -4.86 5.84
N LEU A 217 -7.40 -4.76 4.75
CA LEU A 217 -7.74 -5.87 3.88
C LEU A 217 -7.01 -5.71 2.54
N ALA A 218 -6.40 -6.80 2.06
CA ALA A 218 -5.80 -6.88 0.72
C ALA A 218 -6.71 -7.67 -0.22
N PHE A 219 -7.13 -7.08 -1.36
CA PHE A 219 -7.99 -7.76 -2.32
C PHE A 219 -7.19 -8.47 -3.43
N VAL A 220 -6.25 -9.32 -3.01
CA VAL A 220 -5.31 -10.04 -3.89
C VAL A 220 -5.82 -11.40 -4.36
N LEU A 221 -6.89 -11.92 -3.76
CA LEU A 221 -7.49 -13.19 -4.13
C LEU A 221 -8.47 -13.02 -5.30
N GLU A 222 -8.84 -14.11 -5.96
CA GLU A 222 -9.89 -14.11 -6.98
C GLU A 222 -11.27 -13.71 -6.40
N SER A 223 -12.14 -13.17 -7.25
CA SER A 223 -13.43 -12.59 -6.85
C SER A 223 -14.34 -13.55 -6.06
N SER A 224 -14.33 -14.84 -6.38
CA SER A 224 -15.07 -15.87 -5.65
C SER A 224 -14.60 -16.03 -4.20
N LYS A 225 -13.28 -16.07 -4.00
CA LYS A 225 -12.67 -16.16 -2.66
C LYS A 225 -12.87 -14.87 -1.85
N LEU A 226 -12.86 -13.70 -2.51
CA LEU A 226 -13.15 -12.42 -1.84
C LEU A 226 -14.61 -12.35 -1.35
N LYS A 227 -15.58 -12.82 -2.14
CA LYS A 227 -16.97 -12.95 -1.68
C LYS A 227 -17.07 -13.87 -0.47
N ARG A 228 -16.43 -15.04 -0.56
CA ARG A 228 -16.40 -16.00 0.53
C ARG A 228 -15.76 -15.42 1.79
N ALA A 229 -14.68 -14.67 1.66
CA ALA A 229 -14.03 -14.00 2.79
C ALA A 229 -14.98 -12.99 3.48
N ALA A 230 -15.76 -12.23 2.72
CA ALA A 230 -16.75 -11.32 3.31
C ALA A 230 -17.86 -12.08 4.06
N GLU A 231 -18.33 -13.21 3.54
CA GLU A 231 -19.31 -14.08 4.23
C GLU A 231 -18.75 -14.63 5.56
N ILE A 232 -17.50 -15.06 5.55
CA ILE A 232 -16.80 -15.55 6.75
C ILE A 232 -16.68 -14.43 7.78
N ILE A 233 -16.28 -13.21 7.37
CA ILE A 233 -16.21 -12.04 8.26
C ILE A 233 -17.57 -11.74 8.86
N GLN A 234 -18.64 -11.77 8.07
CA GLN A 234 -20.00 -11.53 8.56
C GLN A 234 -20.40 -12.53 9.65
N LYS A 235 -20.26 -13.83 9.39
CA LYS A 235 -20.58 -14.89 10.35
C LYS A 235 -19.73 -14.81 11.61
N ALA A 236 -18.45 -14.54 11.46
CA ALA A 236 -17.53 -14.36 12.57
C ALA A 236 -17.91 -13.19 13.48
N LEU A 237 -18.35 -12.07 12.89
CA LEU A 237 -18.83 -10.90 13.66
C LEU A 237 -20.12 -11.21 14.46
N GLU A 238 -21.01 -12.06 13.90
CA GLU A 238 -22.21 -12.48 14.59
C GLU A 238 -21.90 -13.39 15.80
N VAL A 239 -20.94 -14.31 15.66
CA VAL A 239 -20.49 -15.16 16.76
C VAL A 239 -19.71 -14.38 17.81
N TYR A 240 -18.78 -13.52 17.39
CA TYR A 240 -17.91 -12.73 18.28
C TYR A 240 -18.67 -11.76 19.18
N LYS A 241 -19.81 -11.23 18.74
CA LYS A 241 -20.67 -10.36 19.55
C LYS A 241 -21.41 -11.10 20.65
N ASN A 242 -21.58 -12.41 20.52
CA ASN A 242 -22.32 -13.26 21.44
C ASN A 242 -21.39 -14.05 22.37
N SER A 243 -20.07 -13.92 22.22
CA SER A 243 -19.05 -14.54 23.07
C SER A 243 -18.47 -13.55 24.07
#